data_2fa17750cf0f82905926f13e288b9f37
#
_entry.id   2fa17750cf0f82905926f13e288b9f37
#
_cell.length_a   1.000
_cell.length_b   1.000
_cell.length_c   1.000
_cell.angle_alpha   90.00
_cell.angle_beta   90.00
_cell.angle_gamma   90.00
#
_symmetry.space_group_name_H-M   'P 1'
#
loop_
_entity.id
_entity.type
_entity.pdbx_description
1 polymer ?
#
loop_
_entity_poly.entity_id
_entity_poly.type
_entity_poly.pdbx_seq_one_letter_code
_entity_poly.pdbx_strand_id
1 'polypeptide(L)'
;MKLKNIVDNISFHSLKDCNKEETDKILEIRNEEKIRENMFTQHIISIDEHAQWLDKLKSSDTEVFYCVKYKKKIIGGLGLKDFKKGHQGYWSFYISQNENFAGLGASIEFKALDWFFLNFNFKKIYCYVLKKNPLVIKLHRKFGFVDENSVKTFKQKNIDYNDVVHLELNESKWQEIKESFEKDYLN
;
A
#
# COMPACT_ATOMS: atom_id res chain seq x y z
N MET A 1 1.15 -22.52 6.54
CA MET A 1 0.42 -21.61 7.48
C MET A 1 -0.84 -21.17 6.75
N LYS A 2 -2.03 -21.27 7.35
CA LYS A 2 -3.29 -20.83 6.69
C LYS A 2 -3.28 -19.32 6.56
N LEU A 3 -3.72 -18.77 5.42
CA LEU A 3 -3.77 -17.33 5.16
C LEU A 3 -4.58 -16.57 6.22
N LYS A 4 -5.64 -17.18 6.74
CA LYS A 4 -6.40 -16.64 7.87
C LYS A 4 -5.50 -16.23 9.05
N ASN A 5 -4.59 -17.12 9.48
CA ASN A 5 -3.68 -16.81 10.58
C ASN A 5 -2.74 -15.64 10.26
N ILE A 6 -2.37 -15.45 8.99
CA ILE A 6 -1.58 -14.29 8.59
C ILE A 6 -2.42 -13.01 8.68
N VAL A 7 -3.61 -13.01 8.09
CA VAL A 7 -4.54 -11.87 8.08
C VAL A 7 -4.89 -11.42 9.51
N ASP A 8 -5.18 -12.38 10.41
CA ASP A 8 -5.55 -12.09 11.81
C ASP A 8 -4.42 -11.43 12.60
N ASN A 9 -3.17 -11.70 12.23
CA ASN A 9 -1.98 -11.15 12.89
C ASN A 9 -1.43 -9.87 12.25
N ILE A 10 -2.05 -9.36 11.17
CA ILE A 10 -1.72 -8.07 10.57
C ILE A 10 -2.51 -6.97 11.27
N SER A 11 -1.89 -5.83 11.51
CA SER A 11 -2.57 -4.60 11.96
C SER A 11 -1.95 -3.37 11.31
N PHE A 12 -2.76 -2.32 11.17
CA PHE A 12 -2.35 -1.01 10.66
C PHE A 12 -2.39 0.00 11.80
N HIS A 13 -1.27 0.66 12.05
CA HIS A 13 -1.14 1.68 13.07
C HIS A 13 -0.80 3.02 12.43
N SER A 14 -1.64 4.03 12.68
CA SER A 14 -1.45 5.35 12.07
C SER A 14 -0.07 5.91 12.39
N LEU A 15 0.66 6.35 11.36
CA LEU A 15 1.99 6.93 11.55
C LEU A 15 1.94 8.25 12.32
N LYS A 16 0.78 8.93 12.34
CA LYS A 16 0.55 10.14 13.15
C LYS A 16 0.62 9.86 14.65
N ASP A 17 0.32 8.61 15.06
CA ASP A 17 0.28 8.15 16.45
C ASP A 17 1.54 7.37 16.86
N CYS A 18 2.49 7.20 15.93
CA CYS A 18 3.74 6.48 16.17
C CYS A 18 4.74 7.32 16.98
N ASN A 19 5.50 6.65 17.82
CA ASN A 19 6.66 7.26 18.49
C ASN A 19 7.87 7.35 17.54
N LYS A 20 8.96 7.95 18.02
CA LYS A 20 10.17 8.17 17.19
C LYS A 20 10.79 6.85 16.72
N GLU A 21 10.88 5.84 17.57
CA GLU A 21 11.46 4.53 17.22
C GLU A 21 10.68 3.87 16.07
N GLU A 22 9.35 3.95 16.10
CA GLU A 22 8.48 3.40 15.05
C GLU A 22 8.63 4.16 13.74
N THR A 23 8.73 5.50 13.78
CA THR A 23 8.95 6.31 12.58
C THR A 23 10.35 6.11 11.99
N ASP A 24 11.37 5.98 12.82
CA ASP A 24 12.75 5.66 12.40
C ASP A 24 12.79 4.25 11.74
N LYS A 25 12.04 3.28 12.29
CA LYS A 25 11.92 1.95 11.68
C LYS A 25 11.26 1.98 10.30
N ILE A 26 10.26 2.83 10.10
CA ILE A 26 9.65 3.02 8.77
C ILE A 26 10.67 3.61 7.79
N LEU A 27 11.48 4.57 8.21
CA LEU A 27 12.55 5.14 7.38
C LEU A 27 13.60 4.08 7.01
N GLU A 28 14.04 3.28 7.98
CA GLU A 28 14.99 2.18 7.76
C GLU A 28 14.46 1.21 6.68
N ILE A 29 13.22 0.71 6.86
CA ILE A 29 12.60 -0.21 5.90
C ILE A 29 12.44 0.46 4.54
N ARG A 30 11.97 1.72 4.48
CA ARG A 30 11.77 2.45 3.22
C ARG A 30 13.09 2.65 2.45
N ASN A 31 14.21 2.68 3.15
CA ASN A 31 15.55 2.82 2.58
C ASN A 31 16.20 1.48 2.19
N GLU A 32 15.58 0.34 2.44
CA GLU A 32 16.06 -0.94 1.92
C GLU A 32 16.19 -0.87 0.38
N GLU A 33 17.33 -1.32 -0.17
CA GLU A 33 17.67 -1.19 -1.59
C GLU A 33 16.56 -1.70 -2.52
N LYS A 34 16.11 -2.92 -2.30
CA LYS A 34 15.06 -3.53 -3.13
C LYS A 34 13.69 -2.87 -2.99
N ILE A 35 13.42 -2.18 -1.88
CA ILE A 35 12.22 -1.36 -1.75
C ILE A 35 12.40 -0.11 -2.61
N ARG A 36 13.51 0.61 -2.45
CA ARG A 36 13.80 1.84 -3.22
C ARG A 36 13.77 1.60 -4.72
N GLU A 37 14.34 0.50 -5.20
CA GLU A 37 14.33 0.12 -6.62
C GLU A 37 12.92 0.03 -7.21
N ASN A 38 11.94 -0.34 -6.42
CA ASN A 38 10.54 -0.49 -6.83
C ASN A 38 9.65 0.71 -6.49
N MET A 39 10.25 1.81 -6.01
CA MET A 39 9.55 3.05 -5.69
C MET A 39 9.83 4.15 -6.70
N PHE A 40 8.94 5.13 -6.77
CA PHE A 40 9.14 6.32 -7.58
C PHE A 40 10.32 7.17 -7.08
N THR A 41 10.50 7.28 -5.76
CA THR A 41 11.68 7.89 -5.14
C THR A 41 12.71 6.81 -4.86
N GLN A 42 13.84 6.84 -5.57
CA GLN A 42 14.85 5.76 -5.51
C GLN A 42 16.11 6.13 -4.72
N HIS A 43 16.33 7.41 -4.40
CA HIS A 43 17.44 7.80 -3.55
C HIS A 43 17.21 7.39 -2.09
N ILE A 44 18.26 7.36 -1.30
CA ILE A 44 18.17 7.17 0.16
C ILE A 44 17.52 8.41 0.75
N ILE A 45 16.40 8.24 1.44
CA ILE A 45 15.69 9.31 2.12
C ILE A 45 16.49 9.65 3.39
N SER A 46 16.88 10.92 3.52
CA SER A 46 17.57 11.40 4.72
C SER A 46 16.61 11.53 5.90
N ILE A 47 17.18 11.64 7.10
CA ILE A 47 16.39 11.89 8.33
C ILE A 47 15.61 13.19 8.22
N ASP A 48 16.21 14.24 7.64
CA ASP A 48 15.57 15.55 7.48
C ASP A 48 14.41 15.50 6.48
N GLU A 49 14.59 14.82 5.33
CA GLU A 49 13.51 14.60 4.36
C GLU A 49 12.34 13.83 4.98
N HIS A 50 12.67 12.81 5.78
CA HIS A 50 11.66 12.02 6.48
C HIS A 50 10.91 12.86 7.52
N ALA A 51 11.61 13.67 8.31
CA ALA A 51 11.00 14.55 9.28
C ALA A 51 10.07 15.57 8.62
N GLN A 52 10.50 16.21 7.52
CA GLN A 52 9.67 17.14 6.76
C GLN A 52 8.42 16.47 6.18
N TRP A 53 8.55 15.21 5.70
CA TRP A 53 7.40 14.44 5.23
C TRP A 53 6.43 14.10 6.37
N LEU A 54 6.93 13.68 7.54
CA LEU A 54 6.10 13.41 8.72
C LEU A 54 5.30 14.64 9.16
N ASP A 55 5.91 15.83 9.15
CA ASP A 55 5.21 17.06 9.50
C ASP A 55 4.11 17.43 8.50
N LYS A 56 4.36 17.24 7.20
CA LYS A 56 3.33 17.39 6.16
C LYS A 56 2.21 16.37 6.32
N LEU A 57 2.56 15.12 6.62
CA LEU A 57 1.59 14.04 6.82
C LEU A 57 0.65 14.36 7.99
N LYS A 58 1.19 14.89 9.10
CA LYS A 58 0.37 15.25 10.29
C LYS A 58 -0.71 16.27 9.99
N SER A 59 -0.43 17.22 9.11
CA SER A 59 -1.34 18.29 8.71
C SER A 59 -2.19 17.97 7.48
N SER A 60 -1.99 16.81 6.85
CA SER A 60 -2.71 16.46 5.62
C SER A 60 -4.09 15.89 5.90
N ASP A 61 -5.09 16.38 5.12
CA ASP A 61 -6.46 15.86 5.08
C ASP A 61 -6.67 14.85 3.94
N THR A 62 -5.70 14.75 3.01
CA THR A 62 -5.79 13.93 1.81
C THR A 62 -4.70 12.86 1.73
N GLU A 63 -3.85 12.77 2.76
CA GLU A 63 -2.81 11.76 2.86
C GLU A 63 -2.78 11.15 4.26
N VAL A 64 -2.70 9.82 4.32
CA VAL A 64 -2.47 9.07 5.55
C VAL A 64 -1.48 7.96 5.30
N PHE A 65 -0.74 7.60 6.33
CA PHE A 65 0.23 6.53 6.27
C PHE A 65 0.17 5.68 7.54
N TYR A 66 0.35 4.38 7.39
CA TYR A 66 0.27 3.41 8.46
C TYR A 66 1.51 2.53 8.51
N CYS A 67 2.00 2.27 9.71
CA CYS A 67 2.88 1.13 9.96
C CYS A 67 2.09 -0.16 9.76
N VAL A 68 2.58 -1.03 8.90
CA VAL A 68 2.08 -2.40 8.79
C VAL A 68 2.80 -3.24 9.83
N LYS A 69 2.03 -3.81 10.76
CA LYS A 69 2.57 -4.70 11.81
C LYS A 69 2.10 -6.13 11.58
N TYR A 70 3.00 -7.06 11.77
CA TYR A 70 2.71 -8.50 11.88
C TYR A 70 3.16 -9.00 13.23
N LYS A 71 2.26 -9.60 14.02
CA LYS A 71 2.53 -10.01 15.41
C LYS A 71 3.21 -8.90 16.23
N LYS A 72 2.69 -7.67 16.11
CA LYS A 72 3.19 -6.44 16.78
C LYS A 72 4.51 -5.88 16.23
N LYS A 73 5.26 -6.60 15.38
CA LYS A 73 6.50 -6.12 14.76
C LYS A 73 6.18 -5.30 13.53
N ILE A 74 6.81 -4.13 13.35
CA ILE A 74 6.70 -3.34 12.12
C ILE A 74 7.45 -4.07 11.01
N ILE A 75 6.73 -4.33 9.91
CA ILE A 75 7.23 -5.09 8.76
C ILE A 75 7.15 -4.30 7.46
N GLY A 76 6.55 -3.12 7.44
CA GLY A 76 6.37 -2.33 6.23
C GLY A 76 5.51 -1.10 6.45
N GLY A 77 5.13 -0.48 5.35
CA GLY A 77 4.30 0.71 5.33
C GLY A 77 3.14 0.61 4.34
N LEU A 78 2.05 1.27 4.66
CA LEU A 78 0.83 1.36 3.88
C LEU A 78 0.43 2.82 3.75
N GLY A 79 0.43 3.36 2.53
CA GLY A 79 0.08 4.73 2.21
C GLY A 79 -1.24 4.85 1.47
N LEU A 80 -1.98 5.90 1.76
CA LEU A 80 -3.14 6.35 1.01
C LEU A 80 -3.00 7.85 0.79
N LYS A 81 -3.06 8.30 -0.46
CA LYS A 81 -2.88 9.71 -0.83
C LYS A 81 -3.93 10.16 -1.85
N ASP A 82 -4.05 11.48 -1.97
CA ASP A 82 -5.01 12.13 -2.88
C ASP A 82 -6.42 11.54 -2.73
N PHE A 83 -6.79 11.21 -1.48
CA PHE A 83 -8.06 10.56 -1.24
C PHE A 83 -9.18 11.58 -0.95
N LYS A 84 -10.38 11.18 -1.36
CA LYS A 84 -11.63 11.83 -1.00
C LYS A 84 -12.60 10.75 -0.51
N LYS A 85 -12.94 10.80 0.78
CA LYS A 85 -13.91 9.86 1.39
C LYS A 85 -15.20 9.81 0.58
N GLY A 86 -15.79 8.64 0.43
CA GLY A 86 -16.97 8.40 -0.38
C GLY A 86 -16.72 8.37 -1.89
N HIS A 87 -15.48 8.62 -2.35
CA HIS A 87 -15.12 8.65 -3.76
C HIS A 87 -13.97 7.73 -4.09
N GLN A 88 -12.72 8.17 -3.87
CA GLN A 88 -11.52 7.47 -4.35
C GLN A 88 -10.27 7.81 -3.57
N GLY A 89 -9.22 7.02 -3.76
CA GLY A 89 -7.88 7.30 -3.25
C GLY A 89 -6.81 6.48 -3.96
N TYR A 90 -5.57 6.92 -3.85
CA TYR A 90 -4.40 6.22 -4.38
C TYR A 90 -3.66 5.54 -3.24
N TRP A 91 -3.48 4.23 -3.32
CA TRP A 91 -2.82 3.47 -2.29
C TRP A 91 -1.51 2.87 -2.75
N SER A 92 -0.68 2.55 -1.79
CA SER A 92 0.57 1.82 -2.01
C SER A 92 0.99 1.13 -0.72
N PHE A 93 1.75 0.04 -0.83
CA PHE A 93 2.38 -0.58 0.32
C PHE A 93 3.76 -1.14 -0.04
N TYR A 94 4.55 -1.38 0.98
CA TYR A 94 5.81 -2.10 0.87
C TYR A 94 6.06 -2.94 2.12
N ILE A 95 6.83 -4.00 1.95
CA ILE A 95 7.18 -4.96 3.00
C ILE A 95 8.70 -5.08 3.03
N SER A 96 9.28 -5.02 4.23
CA SER A 96 10.70 -5.31 4.44
C SER A 96 11.05 -6.69 3.90
N GLN A 97 12.19 -6.78 3.21
CA GLN A 97 12.66 -8.03 2.63
C GLN A 97 12.99 -9.08 3.69
N ASN A 98 13.47 -8.61 4.85
CA ASN A 98 13.83 -9.48 5.96
C ASN A 98 12.60 -10.13 6.64
N GLU A 99 11.41 -9.57 6.40
CA GLU A 99 10.14 -10.01 7.00
C GLU A 99 9.22 -10.68 5.98
N ASN A 100 9.60 -10.73 4.70
CA ASN A 100 8.74 -11.24 3.65
C ASN A 100 8.73 -12.79 3.62
N PHE A 101 7.54 -13.35 3.59
CA PHE A 101 7.29 -14.79 3.44
C PHE A 101 6.05 -15.06 2.58
N ALA A 102 5.89 -16.32 2.16
CA ALA A 102 4.80 -16.70 1.26
C ALA A 102 3.42 -16.39 1.85
N GLY A 103 2.59 -15.66 1.08
CA GLY A 103 1.23 -15.26 1.46
C GLY A 103 1.12 -13.94 2.20
N LEU A 104 2.23 -13.36 2.71
CA LEU A 104 2.17 -12.11 3.48
C LEU A 104 1.66 -10.94 2.63
N GLY A 105 2.19 -10.74 1.42
CA GLY A 105 1.76 -9.67 0.52
C GLY A 105 0.27 -9.75 0.19
N ALA A 106 -0.23 -10.95 -0.15
CA ALA A 106 -1.64 -11.17 -0.42
C ALA A 106 -2.53 -10.90 0.82
N SER A 107 -2.06 -11.29 2.00
CA SER A 107 -2.80 -11.06 3.25
C SER A 107 -2.86 -9.58 3.62
N ILE A 108 -1.77 -8.83 3.38
CA ILE A 108 -1.75 -7.36 3.59
C ILE A 108 -2.69 -6.69 2.60
N GLU A 109 -2.63 -7.04 1.31
CA GLU A 109 -3.49 -6.48 0.28
C GLU A 109 -4.96 -6.73 0.58
N PHE A 110 -5.35 -7.97 0.89
CA PHE A 110 -6.71 -8.32 1.29
C PHE A 110 -7.19 -7.43 2.45
N LYS A 111 -6.44 -7.40 3.53
CA LYS A 111 -6.81 -6.64 4.73
C LYS A 111 -6.85 -5.13 4.50
N ALA A 112 -5.92 -4.60 3.69
CA ALA A 112 -5.87 -3.18 3.37
C ALA A 112 -7.05 -2.75 2.50
N LEU A 113 -7.38 -3.52 1.47
CA LEU A 113 -8.52 -3.23 0.59
C LEU A 113 -9.83 -3.26 1.38
N ASP A 114 -10.05 -4.31 2.17
CA ASP A 114 -11.25 -4.42 3.00
C ASP A 114 -11.37 -3.24 3.96
N TRP A 115 -10.27 -2.88 4.61
CA TRP A 115 -10.22 -1.76 5.52
C TRP A 115 -10.47 -0.41 4.84
N PHE A 116 -9.92 -0.18 3.63
CA PHE A 116 -10.11 1.06 2.88
C PHE A 116 -11.55 1.22 2.39
N PHE A 117 -12.14 0.19 1.79
CA PHE A 117 -13.52 0.26 1.34
C PHE A 117 -14.48 0.48 2.52
N LEU A 118 -14.25 -0.20 3.64
CA LEU A 118 -15.09 -0.07 4.84
C LEU A 118 -14.97 1.31 5.52
N ASN A 119 -13.73 1.80 5.73
CA ASN A 119 -13.52 2.99 6.58
C ASN A 119 -13.51 4.30 5.79
N PHE A 120 -13.21 4.27 4.50
CA PHE A 120 -13.22 5.45 3.64
C PHE A 120 -14.42 5.50 2.69
N ASN A 121 -15.21 4.43 2.63
CA ASN A 121 -16.38 4.30 1.74
C ASN A 121 -16.05 4.64 0.29
N PHE A 122 -14.92 4.15 -0.21
CA PHE A 122 -14.46 4.41 -1.58
C PHE A 122 -15.38 3.74 -2.60
N LYS A 123 -15.58 4.42 -3.73
CA LYS A 123 -16.17 3.82 -4.95
C LYS A 123 -15.10 3.21 -5.84
N LYS A 124 -13.89 3.76 -5.76
CA LYS A 124 -12.72 3.26 -6.48
C LYS A 124 -11.45 3.45 -5.64
N ILE A 125 -10.50 2.56 -5.86
CA ILE A 125 -9.14 2.69 -5.36
C ILE A 125 -8.16 2.51 -6.52
N TYR A 126 -7.11 3.32 -6.53
CA TYR A 126 -6.10 3.32 -7.58
C TYR A 126 -4.74 2.96 -7.04
N CYS A 127 -3.90 2.35 -7.87
CA CYS A 127 -2.48 2.21 -7.61
C CYS A 127 -1.66 2.37 -8.88
N TYR A 128 -0.44 2.84 -8.69
CA TYR A 128 0.55 2.99 -9.75
C TYR A 128 1.74 2.09 -9.44
N VAL A 129 2.10 1.23 -10.38
CA VAL A 129 3.17 0.27 -10.22
C VAL A 129 4.18 0.41 -11.35
N LEU A 130 5.47 0.49 -11.03
CA LEU A 130 6.52 0.47 -12.05
C LEU A 130 6.47 -0.85 -12.84
N LYS A 131 6.54 -0.80 -14.17
CA LYS A 131 6.50 -1.99 -15.05
C LYS A 131 7.55 -3.03 -14.70
N LYS A 132 8.69 -2.59 -14.15
CA LYS A 132 9.76 -3.48 -13.67
C LYS A 132 9.41 -4.28 -12.41
N ASN A 133 8.22 -4.08 -11.82
CA ASN A 133 7.72 -4.84 -10.67
C ASN A 133 6.52 -5.76 -11.06
N PRO A 134 6.74 -6.76 -11.92
CA PRO A 134 5.66 -7.61 -12.45
C PRO A 134 4.98 -8.46 -11.37
N LEU A 135 5.67 -8.77 -10.27
CA LEU A 135 5.10 -9.56 -9.18
C LEU A 135 3.97 -8.81 -8.46
N VAL A 136 4.16 -7.51 -8.21
CA VAL A 136 3.14 -6.65 -7.58
C VAL A 136 1.99 -6.40 -8.55
N ILE A 137 2.27 -6.15 -9.83
CA ILE A 137 1.21 -6.03 -10.87
C ILE A 137 0.35 -7.30 -10.90
N LYS A 138 0.98 -8.49 -10.92
CA LYS A 138 0.25 -9.76 -10.89
C LYS A 138 -0.55 -9.95 -9.61
N LEU A 139 -0.03 -9.50 -8.47
CA LEU A 139 -0.71 -9.55 -7.19
C LEU A 139 -1.99 -8.70 -7.24
N HIS A 140 -1.89 -7.42 -7.60
CA HIS A 140 -3.05 -6.53 -7.72
C HIS A 140 -4.12 -7.08 -8.68
N ARG A 141 -3.71 -7.61 -9.83
CA ARG A 141 -4.66 -8.22 -10.78
C ARG A 141 -5.42 -9.41 -10.19
N LYS A 142 -4.80 -10.20 -9.30
CA LYS A 142 -5.50 -11.27 -8.56
C LYS A 142 -6.57 -10.73 -7.61
N PHE A 143 -6.40 -9.51 -7.12
CA PHE A 143 -7.38 -8.80 -6.30
C PHE A 143 -8.38 -7.97 -7.12
N GLY A 144 -8.46 -8.23 -8.44
CA GLY A 144 -9.47 -7.65 -9.31
C GLY A 144 -9.13 -6.29 -9.89
N PHE A 145 -7.92 -5.78 -9.67
CA PHE A 145 -7.47 -4.56 -10.33
C PHE A 145 -7.37 -4.75 -11.84
N VAL A 146 -7.86 -3.76 -12.58
CA VAL A 146 -7.80 -3.68 -14.04
C VAL A 146 -7.01 -2.44 -14.47
N ASP A 147 -6.58 -2.42 -15.74
CA ASP A 147 -5.87 -1.26 -16.28
C ASP A 147 -6.78 -0.03 -16.30
N GLU A 148 -6.29 1.07 -15.73
CA GLU A 148 -6.96 2.35 -15.73
C GLU A 148 -6.53 3.13 -16.98
N ASN A 149 -7.47 3.39 -17.89
CA ASN A 149 -7.21 3.97 -19.21
C ASN A 149 -7.59 5.46 -19.30
N SER A 150 -8.17 6.05 -18.26
CA SER A 150 -8.64 7.44 -18.28
C SER A 150 -7.57 8.44 -17.87
N VAL A 151 -6.50 8.02 -17.19
CA VAL A 151 -5.41 8.90 -16.76
C VAL A 151 -4.55 9.27 -17.95
N LYS A 152 -4.68 10.53 -18.40
CA LYS A 152 -3.86 11.06 -19.49
C LYS A 152 -2.58 11.77 -19.00
N THR A 153 -2.43 11.99 -17.70
CA THR A 153 -1.29 12.74 -17.16
C THR A 153 -0.84 12.16 -15.82
N PHE A 154 0.26 11.46 -15.85
CA PHE A 154 1.01 11.08 -14.65
C PHE A 154 2.10 12.15 -14.41
N LYS A 155 1.99 12.89 -13.30
CA LYS A 155 2.95 13.94 -12.95
C LYS A 155 3.84 13.47 -11.82
N GLN A 156 4.85 12.68 -12.13
CA GLN A 156 5.91 12.40 -11.17
C GLN A 156 7.26 12.77 -11.80
N LYS A 157 8.07 13.59 -11.09
CA LYS A 157 9.39 13.98 -11.58
C LYS A 157 10.22 12.74 -11.87
N ASN A 158 10.87 12.73 -13.06
CA ASN A 158 11.84 11.72 -13.51
C ASN A 158 11.30 10.31 -13.77
N ILE A 159 10.00 10.13 -13.98
CA ILE A 159 9.42 8.84 -14.36
C ILE A 159 8.53 9.05 -15.57
N ASP A 160 8.79 8.28 -16.64
CA ASP A 160 7.95 8.27 -17.82
C ASP A 160 6.62 7.60 -17.50
N TYR A 161 5.53 8.18 -17.97
CA TYR A 161 4.20 7.57 -17.91
C TYR A 161 4.21 6.13 -18.46
N ASN A 162 4.99 5.91 -19.53
CA ASN A 162 5.11 4.61 -20.16
C ASN A 162 5.80 3.55 -19.30
N ASP A 163 6.50 3.93 -18.22
CA ASP A 163 7.17 3.01 -17.30
C ASP A 163 6.27 2.59 -16.12
N VAL A 164 5.03 3.06 -16.10
CA VAL A 164 4.08 2.81 -15.02
C VAL A 164 2.85 2.08 -15.54
N VAL A 165 2.38 1.11 -14.76
CA VAL A 165 1.06 0.49 -14.92
C VAL A 165 0.10 1.21 -13.98
N HIS A 166 -0.98 1.74 -14.53
CA HIS A 166 -2.05 2.40 -13.80
C HIS A 166 -3.17 1.39 -13.61
N LEU A 167 -3.56 1.15 -12.36
CA LEU A 167 -4.54 0.15 -12.01
C LEU A 167 -5.67 0.77 -11.19
N GLU A 168 -6.90 0.30 -11.43
CA GLU A 168 -8.08 0.66 -10.64
C GLU A 168 -8.84 -0.58 -10.17
N LEU A 169 -9.47 -0.45 -9.00
CA LEU A 169 -10.41 -1.43 -8.46
C LEU A 169 -11.65 -0.68 -7.97
N ASN A 170 -12.83 -1.07 -8.45
CA ASN A 170 -14.10 -0.54 -7.97
C ASN A 170 -14.67 -1.37 -6.82
N GLU A 171 -15.57 -0.75 -6.05
CA GLU A 171 -16.20 -1.36 -4.86
C GLU A 171 -16.91 -2.67 -5.18
N SER A 172 -17.72 -2.71 -6.28
CA SER A 172 -18.49 -3.91 -6.62
C SER A 172 -17.57 -5.09 -6.95
N LYS A 173 -16.48 -4.83 -7.69
CA LYS A 173 -15.51 -5.88 -8.00
C LYS A 173 -14.76 -6.36 -6.76
N TRP A 174 -14.46 -5.46 -5.85
CA TRP A 174 -13.87 -5.83 -4.56
C TRP A 174 -14.76 -6.78 -3.77
N GLN A 175 -16.09 -6.52 -3.68
CA GLN A 175 -17.01 -7.41 -2.96
C GLN A 175 -17.01 -8.83 -3.54
N GLU A 176 -17.05 -8.98 -4.87
CA GLU A 176 -16.97 -10.30 -5.52
C GLU A 176 -15.66 -11.04 -5.17
N ILE A 177 -14.53 -10.34 -5.25
CA ILE A 177 -13.20 -10.90 -4.94
C ILE A 177 -13.10 -11.27 -3.45
N LYS A 178 -13.59 -10.41 -2.57
CA LYS A 178 -13.59 -10.63 -1.12
C LYS A 178 -14.32 -11.92 -0.77
N GLU A 179 -15.55 -12.10 -1.27
CA GLU A 179 -16.35 -13.30 -1.00
C GLU A 179 -15.63 -14.58 -1.46
N SER A 180 -15.04 -14.56 -2.67
CA SER A 180 -14.27 -15.69 -3.17
C SER A 180 -13.03 -15.95 -2.32
N PHE A 181 -12.27 -14.91 -1.96
CA PHE A 181 -11.05 -15.04 -1.16
C PHE A 181 -11.34 -15.57 0.25
N GLU A 182 -12.39 -15.08 0.89
CA GLU A 182 -12.82 -15.56 2.21
C GLU A 182 -13.17 -17.05 2.16
N LYS A 183 -13.95 -17.46 1.14
CA LYS A 183 -14.35 -18.85 0.94
C LYS A 183 -13.14 -19.77 0.73
N ASP A 184 -12.20 -19.35 -0.11
CA ASP A 184 -11.11 -20.22 -0.57
C ASP A 184 -9.94 -20.28 0.43
N TYR A 185 -9.73 -19.23 1.23
CA TYR A 185 -8.51 -19.05 2.00
C TYR A 185 -8.71 -18.74 3.49
N LEU A 186 -9.88 -18.24 3.92
CA LEU A 186 -10.11 -17.81 5.30
C LEU A 186 -11.07 -18.73 6.08
N ASN A 187 -11.81 -19.58 5.42
CA ASN A 187 -12.73 -20.55 6.05
C ASN A 187 -12.06 -21.90 6.36
#